data_8401d674a44f078bdf783a5005bf0eff
#
_entry.id   8401d674a44f078bdf783a5005bf0eff
#
_cell.length_a   1.000
_cell.length_b   1.000
_cell.length_c   1.000
_cell.angle_alpha   90.00
_cell.angle_beta   90.00
_cell.angle_gamma   90.00
#
_symmetry.space_group_name_H-M   'P 1'
#
loop_
_entity.id
_entity.type
_entity.pdbx_description
1 polymer ?
#
loop_
_entity_poly.entity_id
_entity_poly.type
_entity_poly.pdbx_seq_one_letter_code
_entity_poly.pdbx_strand_id
1 'polypeptide(L)'
;MTTTLIDAGVNLANHQFDEQHLAIIMRAKAKNVSQMLLIGCDINSSKQALSLAQQYCLLATAGVHPHDAKSADEQLELQLNALAAHPEIVAIGECGLDYNRDFSPREIQRAVLHRQLALAVKLNLPVYLHERDASEDMLAILQQYPIRGVLHCFTGDQSALERYLALGLYIGITGWVCDERRGKALQQLIPLLPLERLLIETDAPFLIPRSLTPKPKSRRNEPSYLPHICETIATLKGLEFATVAKQTTLNFQQLFNHKG
;
A
#
# COMPACT_ATOMS: atom_id res chain seq x y z
N MET A 1 -3.37 -27.62 -2.99
CA MET A 1 -3.80 -26.35 -3.61
C MET A 1 -2.64 -25.38 -3.49
N THR A 2 -2.21 -24.77 -4.58
CA THR A 2 -1.16 -23.74 -4.55
C THR A 2 -1.69 -22.51 -3.86
N THR A 3 -1.01 -22.07 -2.80
CA THR A 3 -1.40 -20.87 -2.05
C THR A 3 -1.09 -19.63 -2.89
N THR A 4 -2.10 -18.83 -3.22
CA THR A 4 -1.92 -17.58 -3.96
C THR A 4 -1.65 -16.41 -3.02
N LEU A 5 -0.94 -15.42 -3.52
CA LEU A 5 -0.62 -14.15 -2.85
C LEU A 5 -1.21 -12.99 -3.65
N ILE A 6 -1.49 -11.90 -2.96
CA ILE A 6 -1.83 -10.61 -3.56
C ILE A 6 -0.83 -9.58 -3.07
N ASP A 7 -0.23 -8.83 -3.98
CA ASP A 7 0.62 -7.69 -3.65
C ASP A 7 -0.25 -6.45 -3.43
N ALA A 8 -0.35 -6.02 -2.18
CA ALA A 8 -1.24 -4.94 -1.79
C ALA A 8 -0.72 -3.52 -2.12
N GLY A 9 0.47 -3.41 -2.72
CA GLY A 9 1.02 -2.12 -3.13
C GLY A 9 2.22 -2.25 -4.07
N VAL A 10 2.04 -1.77 -5.32
CA VAL A 10 3.07 -1.78 -6.38
C VAL A 10 3.04 -0.48 -7.16
N ASN A 11 4.16 0.21 -7.28
CA ASN A 11 4.30 1.40 -8.13
C ASN A 11 4.64 0.98 -9.57
N LEU A 12 3.75 0.20 -10.22
CA LEU A 12 4.04 -0.36 -11.55
C LEU A 12 4.14 0.72 -12.64
N ALA A 13 3.50 1.88 -12.44
CA ALA A 13 3.64 3.06 -13.32
C ALA A 13 4.97 3.82 -13.15
N ASN A 14 5.87 3.37 -12.24
CA ASN A 14 7.18 3.98 -12.07
C ASN A 14 8.07 3.74 -13.28
N HIS A 15 8.76 4.78 -13.77
CA HIS A 15 9.64 4.74 -14.95
C HIS A 15 10.70 3.63 -14.90
N GLN A 16 11.08 3.13 -13.73
CA GLN A 16 12.00 2.00 -13.60
C GLN A 16 11.44 0.70 -14.19
N PHE A 17 10.14 0.65 -14.44
CA PHE A 17 9.45 -0.52 -14.99
C PHE A 17 9.03 -0.35 -16.46
N ASP A 18 9.31 0.80 -17.08
CA ASP A 18 8.95 1.07 -18.46
C ASP A 18 9.40 -0.07 -19.38
N GLU A 19 8.54 -0.41 -20.33
CA GLU A 19 8.73 -1.50 -21.32
C GLU A 19 8.83 -2.92 -20.72
N GLN A 20 8.72 -3.09 -19.38
CA GLN A 20 8.90 -4.39 -18.71
C GLN A 20 7.64 -4.87 -17.98
N HIS A 21 6.52 -4.13 -18.03
CA HIS A 21 5.32 -4.43 -17.23
C HIS A 21 4.85 -5.89 -17.37
N LEU A 22 4.67 -6.38 -18.60
CA LEU A 22 4.25 -7.75 -18.85
C LEU A 22 5.24 -8.78 -18.27
N ALA A 23 6.54 -8.56 -18.46
CA ALA A 23 7.58 -9.47 -17.97
C ALA A 23 7.59 -9.53 -16.43
N ILE A 24 7.42 -8.38 -15.76
CA ILE A 24 7.33 -8.28 -14.29
C ILE A 24 6.09 -9.04 -13.78
N ILE A 25 4.93 -8.81 -14.40
CA ILE A 25 3.69 -9.49 -14.05
C ILE A 25 3.81 -11.01 -14.25
N MET A 26 4.42 -11.45 -15.34
CA MET A 26 4.65 -12.88 -15.58
C MET A 26 5.57 -13.51 -14.53
N ARG A 27 6.65 -12.82 -14.13
CA ARG A 27 7.53 -13.30 -13.04
C ARG A 27 6.80 -13.38 -11.71
N ALA A 28 5.95 -12.41 -11.41
CA ALA A 28 5.11 -12.41 -10.21
C ALA A 28 4.12 -13.61 -10.22
N LYS A 29 3.41 -13.81 -11.32
CA LYS A 29 2.49 -14.95 -11.51
C LYS A 29 3.20 -16.30 -11.38
N ALA A 30 4.43 -16.42 -11.90
CA ALA A 30 5.26 -17.63 -11.75
C ALA A 30 5.66 -17.90 -10.28
N LYS A 31 5.53 -16.91 -9.40
CA LYS A 31 5.72 -16.98 -7.95
C LYS A 31 4.40 -17.01 -7.16
N ASN A 32 3.28 -17.32 -7.82
CA ASN A 32 1.93 -17.36 -7.25
C ASN A 32 1.41 -16.01 -6.72
N VAL A 33 1.97 -14.89 -7.16
CA VAL A 33 1.38 -13.56 -6.95
C VAL A 33 0.32 -13.37 -8.02
N SER A 34 -0.95 -13.58 -7.67
CA SER A 34 -2.06 -13.68 -8.62
C SER A 34 -2.71 -12.34 -8.94
N GLN A 35 -2.59 -11.35 -8.05
CA GLN A 35 -3.17 -10.03 -8.17
C GLN A 35 -2.23 -8.98 -7.58
N MET A 36 -2.36 -7.72 -8.04
CA MET A 36 -1.58 -6.57 -7.58
C MET A 36 -2.48 -5.35 -7.51
N LEU A 37 -2.25 -4.49 -6.50
CA LEU A 37 -2.82 -3.16 -6.40
C LEU A 37 -1.79 -2.14 -6.86
N LEU A 38 -2.08 -1.46 -7.97
CA LEU A 38 -1.20 -0.45 -8.55
C LEU A 38 -1.46 0.90 -7.90
N ILE A 39 -0.41 1.55 -7.40
CA ILE A 39 -0.55 2.75 -6.58
C ILE A 39 -0.43 4.01 -7.45
N GLY A 40 -1.43 4.89 -7.34
CA GLY A 40 -1.40 6.24 -7.87
C GLY A 40 -0.95 7.24 -6.80
N CYS A 41 0.11 8.00 -7.07
CA CYS A 41 0.70 8.96 -6.12
C CYS A 41 0.44 10.43 -6.50
N ASP A 42 -0.05 10.66 -7.71
CA ASP A 42 -0.55 11.94 -8.24
C ASP A 42 -1.59 11.66 -9.34
N ILE A 43 -2.17 12.71 -9.91
CA ILE A 43 -3.20 12.52 -10.96
C ILE A 43 -2.65 11.82 -12.20
N ASN A 44 -1.41 12.07 -12.60
CA ASN A 44 -0.83 11.46 -13.80
C ASN A 44 -0.48 10.00 -13.55
N SER A 45 0.17 9.68 -12.46
CA SER A 45 0.48 8.29 -12.06
C SER A 45 -0.79 7.50 -11.79
N SER A 46 -1.86 8.11 -11.24
CA SER A 46 -3.17 7.49 -11.08
C SER A 46 -3.82 7.12 -12.43
N LYS A 47 -3.72 7.98 -13.44
CA LYS A 47 -4.17 7.68 -14.81
C LYS A 47 -3.37 6.53 -15.43
N GLN A 48 -2.05 6.53 -15.23
CA GLN A 48 -1.18 5.45 -15.73
C GLN A 48 -1.47 4.13 -15.01
N ALA A 49 -1.63 4.15 -13.67
CA ALA A 49 -2.00 2.98 -12.89
C ALA A 49 -3.34 2.40 -13.35
N LEU A 50 -4.36 3.24 -13.60
CA LEU A 50 -5.64 2.82 -14.17
C LEU A 50 -5.46 2.16 -15.54
N SER A 51 -4.70 2.78 -16.45
CA SER A 51 -4.45 2.23 -17.79
C SER A 51 -3.78 0.85 -17.74
N LEU A 52 -2.77 0.69 -16.87
CA LEU A 52 -2.10 -0.59 -16.65
C LEU A 52 -3.03 -1.62 -15.99
N ALA A 53 -3.86 -1.19 -15.04
CA ALA A 53 -4.84 -2.05 -14.39
C ALA A 53 -5.85 -2.61 -15.41
N GLN A 54 -6.36 -1.78 -16.31
CA GLN A 54 -7.25 -2.19 -17.40
C GLN A 54 -6.56 -3.15 -18.37
N GLN A 55 -5.33 -2.83 -18.78
CA GLN A 55 -4.57 -3.63 -19.72
C GLN A 55 -4.25 -5.04 -19.21
N TYR A 56 -3.96 -5.17 -17.91
CA TYR A 56 -3.46 -6.43 -17.33
C TYR A 56 -4.44 -7.10 -16.35
N CYS A 57 -5.69 -6.62 -16.27
CA CYS A 57 -6.72 -7.10 -15.34
C CYS A 57 -6.25 -7.05 -13.87
N LEU A 58 -5.68 -5.90 -13.46
CA LEU A 58 -5.22 -5.61 -12.12
C LEU A 58 -6.14 -4.58 -11.46
N LEU A 59 -5.84 -4.20 -10.23
CA LEU A 59 -6.54 -3.15 -9.49
C LEU A 59 -5.63 -1.94 -9.31
N ALA A 60 -6.22 -0.77 -9.07
CA ALA A 60 -5.44 0.44 -8.84
C ALA A 60 -6.09 1.35 -7.79
N THR A 61 -5.29 2.29 -7.28
CA THR A 61 -5.73 3.41 -6.46
C THR A 61 -5.62 4.72 -7.24
N ALA A 62 -6.32 5.74 -6.78
CA ALA A 62 -6.17 7.10 -7.30
C ALA A 62 -6.08 8.08 -6.14
N GLY A 63 -5.00 8.88 -6.10
CA GLY A 63 -4.75 9.82 -5.01
C GLY A 63 -3.62 10.79 -5.29
N VAL A 64 -3.34 11.63 -4.29
CA VAL A 64 -2.20 12.55 -4.27
C VAL A 64 -1.43 12.33 -2.98
N HIS A 65 -0.21 11.82 -3.14
CA HIS A 65 0.74 11.55 -2.07
C HIS A 65 1.17 12.86 -1.35
N PRO A 66 1.47 12.85 -0.06
CA PRO A 66 1.91 14.04 0.67
C PRO A 66 3.11 14.76 0.04
N HIS A 67 3.99 14.07 -0.66
CA HIS A 67 5.11 14.71 -1.38
C HIS A 67 4.62 15.68 -2.47
N ASP A 68 3.52 15.35 -3.12
CA ASP A 68 2.95 16.09 -4.25
C ASP A 68 1.73 16.93 -3.87
N ALA A 69 1.40 17.02 -2.57
CA ALA A 69 0.24 17.74 -2.08
C ALA A 69 0.18 19.20 -2.56
N LYS A 70 1.34 19.87 -2.71
CA LYS A 70 1.42 21.25 -3.25
C LYS A 70 0.97 21.38 -4.71
N SER A 71 0.86 20.28 -5.45
CA SER A 71 0.37 20.28 -6.83
C SER A 71 -1.17 20.12 -6.92
N ALA A 72 -1.83 19.84 -5.80
CA ALA A 72 -3.27 19.71 -5.75
C ALA A 72 -3.95 21.08 -5.94
N ASP A 73 -4.74 21.20 -6.97
CA ASP A 73 -5.52 22.38 -7.32
C ASP A 73 -7.01 22.22 -6.97
N GLU A 74 -7.84 23.13 -7.42
CA GLU A 74 -9.30 23.10 -7.22
C GLU A 74 -9.99 21.95 -7.95
N GLN A 75 -9.34 21.31 -8.93
CA GLN A 75 -9.89 20.22 -9.72
C GLN A 75 -9.62 18.84 -9.10
N LEU A 76 -8.90 18.77 -7.97
CA LEU A 76 -8.48 17.49 -7.36
C LEU A 76 -9.64 16.50 -7.22
N GLU A 77 -10.72 16.91 -6.53
CA GLU A 77 -11.85 16.01 -6.27
C GLU A 77 -12.59 15.61 -7.55
N LEU A 78 -12.68 16.52 -8.51
CA LEU A 78 -13.30 16.24 -9.81
C LEU A 78 -12.49 15.17 -10.56
N GLN A 79 -11.17 15.32 -10.59
CA GLN A 79 -10.27 14.40 -11.30
C GLN A 79 -10.24 13.03 -10.61
N LEU A 80 -10.12 12.99 -9.28
CA LEU A 80 -10.15 11.73 -8.53
C LEU A 80 -11.51 11.03 -8.63
N ASN A 81 -12.62 11.79 -8.59
CA ASN A 81 -13.97 11.24 -8.78
C ASN A 81 -14.14 10.61 -10.17
N ALA A 82 -13.61 11.25 -11.21
CA ALA A 82 -13.63 10.71 -12.58
C ALA A 82 -12.83 9.40 -12.69
N LEU A 83 -11.66 9.32 -12.05
CA LEU A 83 -10.86 8.09 -11.98
C LEU A 83 -11.59 7.00 -11.20
N ALA A 84 -12.17 7.34 -10.05
CA ALA A 84 -12.88 6.42 -9.17
C ALA A 84 -14.19 5.83 -9.78
N ALA A 85 -14.69 6.43 -10.88
CA ALA A 85 -15.80 5.85 -11.63
C ALA A 85 -15.45 4.54 -12.35
N HIS A 86 -14.15 4.28 -12.57
CA HIS A 86 -13.69 3.04 -13.19
C HIS A 86 -13.65 1.89 -12.17
N PRO A 87 -14.10 0.67 -12.55
CA PRO A 87 -14.17 -0.47 -11.62
C PRO A 87 -12.79 -0.92 -11.09
N GLU A 88 -11.72 -0.65 -11.81
CA GLU A 88 -10.36 -0.98 -11.43
C GLU A 88 -9.83 -0.09 -10.30
N ILE A 89 -10.37 1.13 -10.12
CA ILE A 89 -10.02 1.99 -8.98
C ILE A 89 -10.82 1.54 -7.76
N VAL A 90 -10.13 0.96 -6.79
CA VAL A 90 -10.73 0.33 -5.61
C VAL A 90 -10.47 1.08 -4.31
N ALA A 91 -9.66 2.14 -4.33
CA ALA A 91 -9.35 2.97 -3.16
C ALA A 91 -8.97 4.40 -3.57
N ILE A 92 -9.20 5.34 -2.65
CA ILE A 92 -8.62 6.69 -2.74
C ILE A 92 -7.27 6.68 -2.02
N GLY A 93 -6.25 7.11 -2.71
CA GLY A 93 -4.85 7.10 -2.25
C GLY A 93 -3.90 6.74 -3.42
N GLU A 94 -2.63 6.83 -3.21
CA GLU A 94 -1.94 7.05 -1.94
C GLU A 94 -2.14 8.48 -1.46
N CYS A 95 -2.58 8.64 -0.22
CA CYS A 95 -2.73 9.95 0.43
C CYS A 95 -2.28 9.86 1.89
N GLY A 96 -1.93 10.98 2.51
CA GLY A 96 -1.46 10.92 3.89
C GLY A 96 -0.58 12.09 4.29
N LEU A 97 0.35 11.81 5.23
CA LEU A 97 1.29 12.81 5.77
C LEU A 97 2.71 12.24 5.78
N ASP A 98 3.68 13.04 5.36
CA ASP A 98 5.12 12.74 5.44
C ASP A 98 5.87 13.97 6.00
N TYR A 99 6.17 13.94 7.29
CA TYR A 99 6.91 14.99 7.98
C TYR A 99 8.42 14.70 8.06
N ASN A 100 8.85 13.57 7.50
CA ASN A 100 10.26 13.23 7.34
C ASN A 100 10.89 13.92 6.13
N ARG A 101 10.15 13.94 5.00
CA ARG A 101 10.63 14.54 3.76
C ARG A 101 10.22 16.00 3.62
N ASP A 102 9.01 16.36 4.09
CA ASP A 102 8.45 17.72 4.02
C ASP A 102 8.54 18.36 2.61
N PHE A 103 8.35 17.56 1.53
CA PHE A 103 8.41 18.04 0.15
C PHE A 103 7.26 18.99 -0.22
N SER A 104 6.15 18.90 0.50
CA SER A 104 5.06 19.87 0.51
C SER A 104 4.91 20.42 1.93
N PRO A 105 4.51 21.69 2.10
CA PRO A 105 4.22 22.25 3.43
C PRO A 105 3.21 21.42 4.20
N ARG A 106 3.40 21.23 5.50
CA ARG A 106 2.56 20.36 6.34
C ARG A 106 1.10 20.77 6.36
N GLU A 107 0.81 22.08 6.38
CA GLU A 107 -0.56 22.59 6.28
C GLU A 107 -1.23 22.18 4.95
N ILE A 108 -0.50 22.17 3.85
CA ILE A 108 -1.01 21.75 2.54
C ILE A 108 -1.22 20.22 2.55
N GLN A 109 -0.27 19.44 3.09
CA GLN A 109 -0.45 17.99 3.24
C GLN A 109 -1.74 17.67 4.00
N ARG A 110 -1.98 18.33 5.15
CA ARG A 110 -3.21 18.13 5.94
C ARG A 110 -4.46 18.51 5.17
N ALA A 111 -4.46 19.68 4.52
CA ALA A 111 -5.61 20.15 3.75
C ALA A 111 -5.96 19.16 2.60
N VAL A 112 -4.96 18.68 1.86
CA VAL A 112 -5.14 17.72 0.75
C VAL A 112 -5.58 16.36 1.27
N LEU A 113 -5.08 15.92 2.43
CA LEU A 113 -5.55 14.70 3.09
C LEU A 113 -7.04 14.80 3.44
N HIS A 114 -7.48 15.89 4.09
CA HIS A 114 -8.89 16.11 4.41
C HIS A 114 -9.80 16.02 3.17
N ARG A 115 -9.40 16.62 2.05
CA ARG A 115 -10.14 16.57 0.77
C ARG A 115 -10.28 15.15 0.25
N GLN A 116 -9.22 14.36 0.29
CA GLN A 116 -9.22 12.97 -0.18
C GLN A 116 -10.02 12.04 0.75
N LEU A 117 -9.93 12.22 2.07
CA LEU A 117 -10.74 11.45 3.02
C LEU A 117 -12.24 11.74 2.85
N ALA A 118 -12.61 13.01 2.70
CA ALA A 118 -14.00 13.40 2.44
C ALA A 118 -14.53 12.77 1.14
N LEU A 119 -13.71 12.75 0.09
CA LEU A 119 -14.05 12.10 -1.18
C LEU A 119 -14.21 10.59 -1.02
N ALA A 120 -13.29 9.92 -0.32
CA ALA A 120 -13.35 8.48 -0.07
C ALA A 120 -14.66 8.09 0.67
N VAL A 121 -15.04 8.85 1.70
CA VAL A 121 -16.31 8.66 2.42
C VAL A 121 -17.49 8.84 1.46
N LYS A 122 -17.52 9.92 0.67
CA LYS A 122 -18.59 10.20 -0.29
C LYS A 122 -18.76 9.07 -1.31
N LEU A 123 -17.65 8.47 -1.75
CA LEU A 123 -17.64 7.40 -2.75
C LEU A 123 -17.80 6.00 -2.13
N ASN A 124 -17.85 5.89 -0.81
CA ASN A 124 -17.78 4.63 -0.09
C ASN A 124 -16.59 3.75 -0.52
N LEU A 125 -15.45 4.36 -0.81
CA LEU A 125 -14.20 3.66 -1.14
C LEU A 125 -13.29 3.61 0.08
N PRO A 126 -12.49 2.53 0.24
CA PRO A 126 -11.42 2.50 1.23
C PRO A 126 -10.34 3.53 0.89
N VAL A 127 -9.51 3.85 1.90
CA VAL A 127 -8.34 4.71 1.74
C VAL A 127 -7.05 3.90 1.76
N TYR A 128 -6.08 4.30 0.94
CA TYR A 128 -4.72 3.78 0.94
C TYR A 128 -3.81 4.88 1.48
N LEU A 129 -3.32 4.68 2.72
CA LEU A 129 -2.74 5.75 3.54
C LEU A 129 -1.22 5.63 3.65
N HIS A 130 -0.54 6.75 3.50
CA HIS A 130 0.87 6.94 3.80
C HIS A 130 1.05 7.75 5.09
N GLU A 131 1.93 7.28 5.99
CA GLU A 131 2.34 8.07 7.16
C GLU A 131 3.83 7.92 7.42
N ARG A 132 4.50 9.04 7.60
CA ARG A 132 5.90 9.08 8.02
C ARG A 132 6.16 10.23 8.99
N ASP A 133 6.56 9.89 10.23
CA ASP A 133 6.89 10.86 11.30
C ASP A 133 5.77 11.89 11.56
N ALA A 134 4.49 11.50 11.36
CA ALA A 134 3.30 12.36 11.41
C ALA A 134 2.12 11.73 12.17
N SER A 135 2.35 10.69 12.98
CA SER A 135 1.30 9.84 13.54
C SER A 135 0.27 10.60 14.38
N GLU A 136 0.66 11.62 15.15
CA GLU A 136 -0.27 12.39 15.98
C GLU A 136 -1.28 13.17 15.11
N ASP A 137 -0.78 13.94 14.13
CA ASP A 137 -1.65 14.69 13.20
C ASP A 137 -2.49 13.74 12.35
N MET A 138 -1.89 12.64 11.87
CA MET A 138 -2.58 11.64 11.07
C MET A 138 -3.76 11.04 11.83
N LEU A 139 -3.56 10.57 13.05
CA LEU A 139 -4.60 9.99 13.89
C LEU A 139 -5.70 11.01 14.23
N ALA A 140 -5.32 12.25 14.57
CA ALA A 140 -6.27 13.32 14.86
C ALA A 140 -7.17 13.65 13.65
N ILE A 141 -6.63 13.56 12.43
CA ILE A 141 -7.41 13.75 11.21
C ILE A 141 -8.29 12.53 10.92
N LEU A 142 -7.75 11.33 10.96
CA LEU A 142 -8.48 10.11 10.61
C LEU A 142 -9.71 9.88 11.50
N GLN A 143 -9.62 10.23 12.78
CA GLN A 143 -10.75 10.11 13.72
C GLN A 143 -11.99 10.95 13.36
N GLN A 144 -11.84 11.95 12.48
CA GLN A 144 -12.94 12.80 12.03
C GLN A 144 -13.77 12.18 10.90
N TYR A 145 -13.35 11.04 10.35
CA TYR A 145 -13.95 10.42 9.18
C TYR A 145 -14.30 8.95 9.44
N PRO A 146 -15.51 8.48 9.04
CA PRO A 146 -15.90 7.07 9.13
C PRO A 146 -15.23 6.27 7.97
N ILE A 147 -13.91 6.19 7.97
CA ILE A 147 -13.14 5.53 6.92
C ILE A 147 -12.89 4.06 7.23
N ARG A 148 -12.64 3.30 6.17
CA ARG A 148 -11.97 2.00 6.19
C ARG A 148 -10.77 2.07 5.25
N GLY A 149 -9.71 1.34 5.53
CA GLY A 149 -8.52 1.44 4.68
C GLY A 149 -7.33 0.66 5.20
N VAL A 150 -6.20 0.93 4.59
CA VAL A 150 -4.89 0.39 4.98
C VAL A 150 -3.91 1.53 5.23
N LEU A 151 -3.17 1.43 6.33
CA LEU A 151 -1.93 2.19 6.50
C LEU A 151 -0.81 1.36 5.88
N HIS A 152 -0.36 1.77 4.70
CA HIS A 152 0.65 1.04 3.95
C HIS A 152 2.06 1.29 4.51
N CYS A 153 2.96 0.36 4.21
CA CYS A 153 4.40 0.48 4.52
C CYS A 153 4.68 0.92 5.97
N PHE A 154 3.95 0.34 6.93
CA PHE A 154 4.05 0.72 8.34
C PHE A 154 5.48 0.57 8.87
N THR A 155 5.99 1.62 9.50
CA THR A 155 7.31 1.66 10.13
C THR A 155 7.31 2.39 11.48
N GLY A 156 6.11 2.64 12.05
CA GLY A 156 5.92 3.28 13.33
C GLY A 156 6.26 2.40 14.54
N ASP A 157 6.02 2.90 15.72
CA ASP A 157 6.17 2.19 16.99
C ASP A 157 4.91 1.41 17.40
N GLN A 158 4.99 0.73 18.54
CA GLN A 158 3.87 -0.06 19.08
C GLN A 158 2.65 0.80 19.39
N SER A 159 2.83 1.99 19.98
CA SER A 159 1.73 2.89 20.32
C SER A 159 0.98 3.35 19.09
N ALA A 160 1.69 3.72 18.03
CA ALA A 160 1.09 4.07 16.75
C ALA A 160 0.35 2.87 16.14
N LEU A 161 0.95 1.67 16.14
CA LEU A 161 0.30 0.44 15.66
C LEU A 161 -1.04 0.20 16.35
N GLU A 162 -1.06 0.20 17.68
CA GLU A 162 -2.27 -0.04 18.47
C GLU A 162 -3.37 0.99 18.17
N ARG A 163 -3.00 2.26 18.02
CA ARG A 163 -3.94 3.36 17.72
C ARG A 163 -4.53 3.24 16.30
N TYR A 164 -3.74 2.87 15.30
CA TYR A 164 -4.24 2.63 13.93
C TYR A 164 -5.14 1.38 13.86
N LEU A 165 -4.79 0.33 14.58
CA LEU A 165 -5.65 -0.86 14.72
C LEU A 165 -6.97 -0.55 15.42
N ALA A 166 -6.98 0.32 16.43
CA ALA A 166 -8.18 0.77 17.11
C ALA A 166 -9.12 1.56 16.19
N LEU A 167 -8.61 2.23 15.14
CA LEU A 167 -9.42 2.83 14.08
C LEU A 167 -9.97 1.81 13.07
N GLY A 168 -9.65 0.51 13.23
CA GLY A 168 -10.10 -0.56 12.33
C GLY A 168 -9.31 -0.66 11.03
N LEU A 169 -8.17 0.03 10.91
CA LEU A 169 -7.33 -0.03 9.71
C LEU A 169 -6.64 -1.38 9.56
N TYR A 170 -6.38 -1.75 8.32
CA TYR A 170 -5.38 -2.76 7.97
C TYR A 170 -3.98 -2.13 7.99
N ILE A 171 -2.97 -2.96 8.20
CA ILE A 171 -1.56 -2.55 8.25
C ILE A 171 -0.80 -3.28 7.14
N GLY A 172 -0.22 -2.52 6.23
CA GLY A 172 0.61 -3.00 5.13
C GLY A 172 2.07 -3.16 5.56
N ILE A 173 2.64 -4.32 5.29
CA ILE A 173 4.02 -4.66 5.62
C ILE A 173 4.81 -4.94 4.36
N THR A 174 5.88 -4.17 4.16
CA THR A 174 6.76 -4.23 2.99
C THR A 174 8.03 -5.05 3.25
N GLY A 175 8.91 -5.09 2.25
CA GLY A 175 10.27 -5.64 2.36
C GLY A 175 11.15 -5.00 3.44
N TRP A 176 10.71 -3.92 4.08
CA TRP A 176 11.38 -3.33 5.24
C TRP A 176 11.51 -4.32 6.39
N VAL A 177 10.54 -5.21 6.59
CA VAL A 177 10.59 -6.29 7.59
C VAL A 177 11.76 -7.25 7.37
N CYS A 178 12.27 -7.33 6.14
CA CYS A 178 13.39 -8.18 5.74
C CYS A 178 14.77 -7.47 5.85
N ASP A 179 14.83 -6.24 6.37
CA ASP A 179 16.10 -5.51 6.57
C ASP A 179 16.65 -5.83 7.97
N GLU A 180 17.72 -6.60 8.02
CA GLU A 180 18.37 -7.07 9.26
C GLU A 180 18.98 -5.95 10.10
N ARG A 181 19.12 -4.75 9.55
CA ARG A 181 19.71 -3.58 10.25
C ARG A 181 18.63 -2.60 10.71
N ARG A 182 17.70 -2.24 9.83
CA ARG A 182 16.70 -1.18 10.06
C ARG A 182 15.32 -1.73 10.38
N GLY A 183 15.03 -2.97 10.01
CA GLY A 183 13.73 -3.62 10.20
C GLY A 183 13.51 -4.21 11.59
N LYS A 184 14.53 -4.22 12.48
CA LYS A 184 14.45 -4.90 13.80
C LYS A 184 13.28 -4.42 14.66
N ALA A 185 13.03 -3.12 14.72
CA ALA A 185 11.90 -2.57 15.46
C ALA A 185 10.58 -3.10 14.91
N LEU A 186 10.39 -3.06 13.57
CA LEU A 186 9.22 -3.61 12.92
C LEU A 186 9.07 -5.11 13.15
N GLN A 187 10.17 -5.88 13.10
CA GLN A 187 10.15 -7.33 13.37
C GLN A 187 9.59 -7.66 14.75
N GLN A 188 9.87 -6.82 15.76
CA GLN A 188 9.34 -6.99 17.13
C GLN A 188 7.82 -6.74 17.20
N LEU A 189 7.26 -5.95 16.29
CA LEU A 189 5.84 -5.64 16.24
C LEU A 189 5.03 -6.68 15.45
N ILE A 190 5.66 -7.45 14.55
CA ILE A 190 4.95 -8.45 13.73
C ILE A 190 4.16 -9.46 14.57
N PRO A 191 4.68 -10.03 15.69
CA PRO A 191 3.89 -10.91 16.55
C PRO A 191 2.64 -10.26 17.16
N LEU A 192 2.67 -8.94 17.39
CA LEU A 192 1.57 -8.17 17.99
C LEU A 192 0.50 -7.78 16.99
N LEU A 193 0.83 -7.73 15.69
CA LEU A 193 -0.11 -7.36 14.64
C LEU A 193 -1.10 -8.50 14.39
N PRO A 194 -2.44 -8.28 14.58
CA PRO A 194 -3.44 -9.31 14.30
C PRO A 194 -3.38 -9.76 12.84
N LEU A 195 -3.39 -11.08 12.61
CA LEU A 195 -3.27 -11.63 11.26
C LEU A 195 -4.44 -11.18 10.36
N GLU A 196 -5.61 -10.95 10.94
CA GLU A 196 -6.84 -10.48 10.28
C GLU A 196 -6.77 -9.00 9.87
N ARG A 197 -5.72 -8.29 10.28
CA ARG A 197 -5.49 -6.88 9.95
C ARG A 197 -4.20 -6.66 9.14
N LEU A 198 -3.52 -7.73 8.76
CA LEU A 198 -2.27 -7.70 8.01
C LEU A 198 -2.52 -7.72 6.50
N LEU A 199 -1.88 -6.81 5.78
CA LEU A 199 -1.64 -6.90 4.33
C LEU A 199 -0.14 -7.00 4.06
N ILE A 200 0.22 -7.67 2.97
CA ILE A 200 1.60 -7.79 2.51
C ILE A 200 1.75 -7.10 1.16
N GLU A 201 2.85 -6.41 0.99
CA GLU A 201 3.12 -5.61 -0.20
C GLU A 201 4.61 -5.53 -0.50
N THR A 202 4.94 -5.29 -1.76
CA THR A 202 6.35 -5.09 -2.12
C THR A 202 6.75 -3.63 -2.07
N ASP A 203 5.84 -2.72 -2.37
CA ASP A 203 6.14 -1.31 -2.67
C ASP A 203 7.17 -1.17 -3.82
N ALA A 204 7.20 -2.17 -4.69
CA ALA A 204 8.15 -2.19 -5.81
C ALA A 204 7.96 -0.96 -6.73
N PRO A 205 9.05 -0.34 -7.21
CA PRO A 205 10.45 -0.78 -7.27
C PRO A 205 11.29 -0.51 -6.00
N PHE A 206 10.67 0.01 -4.94
CA PHE A 206 11.34 0.38 -3.69
C PHE A 206 11.48 -0.82 -2.74
N LEU A 207 12.20 -0.64 -1.63
CA LEU A 207 12.21 -1.52 -0.46
C LEU A 207 12.54 -3.00 -0.75
N ILE A 208 13.49 -3.27 -1.67
CA ILE A 208 13.91 -4.65 -1.95
C ILE A 208 14.29 -5.39 -0.67
N PRO A 209 13.74 -6.60 -0.42
CA PRO A 209 14.09 -7.40 0.75
C PRO A 209 15.59 -7.70 0.82
N ARG A 210 16.25 -7.26 1.89
CA ARG A 210 17.72 -7.37 2.00
C ARG A 210 18.21 -8.78 2.29
N SER A 211 17.35 -9.61 2.89
CA SER A 211 17.65 -11.00 3.25
C SER A 211 17.47 -12.00 2.10
N LEU A 212 17.13 -11.53 0.88
CA LEU A 212 17.03 -12.40 -0.29
C LEU A 212 18.33 -13.17 -0.56
N THR A 213 18.19 -14.48 -0.79
CA THR A 213 19.31 -15.35 -1.15
C THR A 213 18.92 -16.25 -2.33
N PRO A 214 19.68 -16.26 -3.46
CA PRO A 214 20.79 -15.38 -3.76
C PRO A 214 20.38 -13.91 -3.89
N LYS A 215 21.31 -12.99 -3.62
CA LYS A 215 21.04 -11.56 -3.78
C LYS A 215 20.72 -11.24 -5.24
N PRO A 216 19.62 -10.50 -5.52
CA PRO A 216 19.31 -10.08 -6.88
C PRO A 216 20.43 -9.23 -7.48
N LYS A 217 20.63 -9.37 -8.79
CA LYS A 217 21.62 -8.55 -9.52
C LYS A 217 21.21 -7.07 -9.58
N SER A 218 19.89 -6.81 -9.69
CA SER A 218 19.32 -5.47 -9.65
C SER A 218 19.05 -5.05 -8.21
N ARG A 219 19.16 -3.74 -7.92
CA ARG A 219 18.70 -3.16 -6.65
C ARG A 219 17.19 -2.82 -6.67
N ARG A 220 16.54 -3.04 -7.81
CA ARG A 220 15.11 -2.79 -8.00
C ARG A 220 14.29 -3.94 -7.40
N ASN A 221 13.33 -3.60 -6.56
CA ASN A 221 12.36 -4.56 -6.05
C ASN A 221 11.38 -4.97 -7.15
N GLU A 222 10.75 -6.13 -7.00
CA GLU A 222 9.71 -6.65 -7.92
C GLU A 222 8.62 -7.41 -7.13
N PRO A 223 7.38 -7.45 -7.65
CA PRO A 223 6.29 -8.23 -7.03
C PRO A 223 6.63 -9.72 -6.87
N SER A 224 7.53 -10.26 -7.70
CA SER A 224 8.03 -11.63 -7.60
C SER A 224 8.76 -11.96 -6.28
N TYR A 225 9.11 -10.94 -5.49
CA TYR A 225 9.73 -11.11 -4.17
C TYR A 225 8.72 -11.10 -3.00
N LEU A 226 7.43 -10.90 -3.26
CA LEU A 226 6.38 -10.93 -2.23
C LEU A 226 6.37 -12.24 -1.41
N PRO A 227 6.60 -13.45 -1.98
CA PRO A 227 6.67 -14.68 -1.19
C PRO A 227 7.74 -14.64 -0.08
N HIS A 228 8.87 -13.96 -0.31
CA HIS A 228 9.92 -13.82 0.69
C HIS A 228 9.49 -12.93 1.88
N ILE A 229 8.69 -11.88 1.61
CA ILE A 229 8.09 -11.04 2.65
C ILE A 229 7.10 -11.86 3.46
N CYS A 230 6.23 -12.62 2.79
CA CYS A 230 5.27 -13.51 3.44
C CYS A 230 5.95 -14.55 4.34
N GLU A 231 7.02 -15.20 3.85
CA GLU A 231 7.81 -16.18 4.60
C GLU A 231 8.46 -15.56 5.84
N THR A 232 9.03 -14.36 5.70
CA THR A 232 9.62 -13.62 6.83
C THR A 232 8.57 -13.34 7.91
N ILE A 233 7.38 -12.89 7.51
CA ILE A 233 6.28 -12.62 8.44
C ILE A 233 5.78 -13.92 9.09
N ALA A 234 5.64 -15.00 8.33
CA ALA A 234 5.24 -16.31 8.84
C ALA A 234 6.20 -16.79 9.92
N THR A 235 7.51 -16.70 9.65
CA THR A 235 8.56 -17.06 10.61
C THR A 235 8.47 -16.21 11.90
N LEU A 236 8.31 -14.89 11.78
CA LEU A 236 8.22 -13.97 12.92
C LEU A 236 6.96 -14.20 13.77
N LYS A 237 5.87 -14.63 13.14
CA LYS A 237 4.61 -14.98 13.84
C LYS A 237 4.58 -16.41 14.36
N GLY A 238 5.53 -17.27 14.02
CA GLY A 238 5.48 -18.68 14.31
C GLY A 238 4.34 -19.43 13.62
N LEU A 239 3.97 -19.01 12.41
CA LEU A 239 2.88 -19.56 11.61
C LEU A 239 3.40 -20.18 10.32
N GLU A 240 2.61 -21.09 9.75
CA GLU A 240 2.89 -21.63 8.42
C GLU A 240 2.70 -20.56 7.33
N PHE A 241 3.56 -20.57 6.31
CA PHE A 241 3.46 -19.71 5.12
C PHE A 241 2.04 -19.69 4.54
N ALA A 242 1.43 -20.87 4.37
CA ALA A 242 0.10 -21.00 3.77
C ALA A 242 -0.99 -20.29 4.60
N THR A 243 -0.85 -20.25 5.92
CA THR A 243 -1.77 -19.56 6.83
C THR A 243 -1.70 -18.06 6.63
N VAL A 244 -0.49 -17.49 6.61
CA VAL A 244 -0.29 -16.06 6.39
C VAL A 244 -0.75 -15.65 4.99
N ALA A 245 -0.34 -16.38 3.96
CA ALA A 245 -0.71 -16.10 2.58
C ALA A 245 -2.23 -16.15 2.35
N LYS A 246 -2.91 -17.15 2.91
CA LYS A 246 -4.37 -17.27 2.83
C LYS A 246 -5.07 -16.09 3.52
N GLN A 247 -4.66 -15.78 4.75
CA GLN A 247 -5.32 -14.74 5.51
C GLN A 247 -5.09 -13.33 4.90
N THR A 248 -3.88 -13.02 4.47
CA THR A 248 -3.60 -11.73 3.83
C THR A 248 -4.34 -11.57 2.50
N THR A 249 -4.52 -12.64 1.74
CA THR A 249 -5.37 -12.66 0.54
C THR A 249 -6.84 -12.39 0.88
N LEU A 250 -7.37 -13.02 1.93
CA LEU A 250 -8.74 -12.75 2.40
C LEU A 250 -8.90 -11.31 2.90
N ASN A 251 -7.94 -10.80 3.65
CA ASN A 251 -7.95 -9.42 4.14
C ASN A 251 -8.00 -8.42 2.97
N PHE A 252 -7.18 -8.65 1.94
CA PHE A 252 -7.18 -7.82 0.73
C PHE A 252 -8.56 -7.83 0.06
N GLN A 253 -9.14 -9.02 -0.13
CA GLN A 253 -10.46 -9.17 -0.73
C GLN A 253 -11.55 -8.49 0.12
N GLN A 254 -11.52 -8.63 1.43
CA GLN A 254 -12.46 -7.97 2.34
C GLN A 254 -12.37 -6.44 2.24
N LEU A 255 -11.16 -5.89 2.12
CA LEU A 255 -10.98 -4.44 2.07
C LEU A 255 -11.36 -3.86 0.71
N PHE A 256 -10.93 -4.47 -0.39
CA PHE A 256 -10.96 -3.86 -1.73
C PHE A 256 -12.03 -4.40 -2.68
N ASN A 257 -12.63 -5.59 -2.43
CA ASN A 257 -13.64 -6.15 -3.33
C ASN A 257 -15.08 -5.70 -3.05
N HIS A 258 -15.29 -4.80 -2.09
CA HIS A 258 -16.62 -4.26 -1.79
C HIS A 258 -16.93 -3.03 -2.66
N LYS A 259 -17.20 -3.24 -3.96
CA LYS A 259 -18.14 -2.38 -4.68
C LYS A 259 -19.51 -3.00 -4.48
N GLY A 260 -20.17 -2.59 -3.35
CA GLY A 260 -21.57 -2.88 -3.09
C GLY A 260 -22.47 -2.15 -4.07
#